data_9999be11174bccca678aba22d258d5eb
#
_entry.id   9999be11174bccca678aba22d258d5eb
#
_cell.length_a   1.000
_cell.length_b   1.000
_cell.length_c   1.000
_cell.angle_alpha   90.00
_cell.angle_beta   90.00
_cell.angle_gamma   90.00
#
_symmetry.space_group_name_H-M   'P 1'
#
loop_
_entity.id
_entity.type
_entity.pdbx_description
1 polymer ?
#
loop_
_entity_poly.entity_id
_entity_poly.type
_entity_poly.pdbx_seq_one_letter_code
_entity_poly.pdbx_strand_id
1 'polypeptide(L)'
;MSDDLRFRRPTEADHGAIVNQVDDWWGGRRLHDILPRLWFQHFAGTSWVAEDAAGKPVGFLVGFISPDRPEEAYIHMVGTSPNHRRSGLGRALYERFYEDARGHGAQRVTAITWPGNRVSVGFHRAMGFVPADGAGTQNLYGIPAYPDYDAEGGDRVVFSREL
;
A
#
# COMPACT_ATOMS: atom_id res chain seq x y z
N MET A 1 20.12 16.45 1.46
CA MET A 1 20.79 15.44 0.61
C MET A 1 19.73 14.47 0.15
N SER A 2 19.58 14.36 -1.13
CA SER A 2 18.74 13.31 -1.73
C SER A 2 19.49 12.01 -1.49
N ASP A 3 19.00 11.18 -0.57
CA ASP A 3 19.46 9.81 -0.48
C ASP A 3 19.25 9.19 -1.86
N ASP A 4 20.31 8.64 -2.45
CA ASP A 4 20.23 7.97 -3.74
C ASP A 4 19.46 6.66 -3.57
N LEU A 5 18.13 6.77 -3.65
CA LEU A 5 17.23 5.62 -3.53
C LEU A 5 17.19 4.87 -4.85
N ARG A 6 17.38 3.58 -4.79
CA ARG A 6 17.19 2.68 -5.93
C ARG A 6 15.87 1.94 -5.80
N PHE A 7 15.09 1.93 -6.87
CA PHE A 7 13.83 1.21 -6.96
C PHE A 7 14.01 -0.04 -7.83
N ARG A 8 13.52 -1.16 -7.35
CA ARG A 8 13.60 -2.44 -8.07
C ARG A 8 12.41 -3.34 -7.74
N ARG A 9 12.25 -4.38 -8.54
CA ARG A 9 11.28 -5.43 -8.23
C ARG A 9 11.76 -6.23 -7.00
N PRO A 10 10.81 -6.67 -6.14
CA PRO A 10 11.15 -7.54 -5.02
C PRO A 10 11.54 -8.94 -5.50
N THR A 11 12.27 -9.62 -4.65
CA THR A 11 12.53 -11.05 -4.73
C THR A 11 12.05 -11.74 -3.47
N GLU A 12 11.96 -13.06 -3.45
CA GLU A 12 11.57 -13.81 -2.25
C GLU A 12 12.50 -13.52 -1.05
N ALA A 13 13.78 -13.24 -1.31
CA ALA A 13 14.74 -12.91 -0.27
C ALA A 13 14.39 -11.62 0.49
N ASP A 14 13.65 -10.70 -0.13
CA ASP A 14 13.23 -9.46 0.50
C ASP A 14 12.20 -9.68 1.60
N HIS A 15 11.43 -10.76 1.56
CA HIS A 15 10.40 -11.03 2.57
C HIS A 15 10.98 -11.03 3.98
N GLY A 16 12.04 -11.79 4.23
CA GLY A 16 12.66 -11.84 5.55
C GLY A 16 13.21 -10.49 6.02
N ALA A 17 13.88 -9.77 5.12
CA ALA A 17 14.45 -8.47 5.43
C ALA A 17 13.39 -7.42 5.75
N ILE A 18 12.26 -7.44 5.03
CA ILE A 18 11.17 -6.48 5.21
C ILE A 18 10.30 -6.84 6.41
N VAL A 19 9.88 -8.10 6.55
CA VAL A 19 8.98 -8.52 7.62
C VAL A 19 9.59 -8.34 9.00
N ASN A 20 10.90 -8.47 9.13
CA ASN A 20 11.61 -8.23 10.39
C ASN A 20 11.64 -6.76 10.81
N GLN A 21 11.32 -5.85 9.91
CA GLN A 21 11.35 -4.39 10.14
C GLN A 21 9.97 -3.75 10.08
N VAL A 22 9.01 -4.38 9.40
CA VAL A 22 7.71 -3.75 9.09
C VAL A 22 6.93 -3.39 10.35
N ASP A 23 6.98 -4.20 11.38
CA ASP A 23 6.30 -3.90 12.64
C ASP A 23 6.89 -2.67 13.34
N ASP A 24 8.22 -2.52 13.31
CA ASP A 24 8.92 -1.36 13.85
C ASP A 24 8.60 -0.10 13.03
N TRP A 25 8.52 -0.22 11.71
CA TRP A 25 8.16 0.89 10.84
C TRP A 25 6.75 1.44 11.11
N TRP A 26 5.87 0.59 11.65
CA TRP A 26 4.48 0.93 11.95
C TRP A 26 4.23 1.10 13.46
N GLY A 27 5.26 1.44 14.23
CA GLY A 27 5.14 1.75 15.64
C GLY A 27 4.84 0.53 16.53
N GLY A 28 5.36 -0.64 16.17
CA GLY A 28 5.18 -1.88 16.92
C GLY A 28 3.85 -2.61 16.67
N ARG A 29 3.08 -2.20 15.65
CA ARG A 29 1.88 -2.95 15.22
C ARG A 29 2.30 -4.25 14.54
N ARG A 30 1.54 -5.31 14.77
CA ARG A 30 1.79 -6.62 14.17
C ARG A 30 1.29 -6.66 12.72
N LEU A 31 2.06 -6.07 11.81
CA LEU A 31 1.72 -6.02 10.39
C LEU A 31 2.34 -7.14 9.57
N HIS A 32 3.33 -7.85 10.14
CA HIS A 32 3.94 -8.99 9.47
C HIS A 32 2.92 -10.10 9.13
N ASP A 33 1.84 -10.23 9.91
CA ASP A 33 0.79 -11.24 9.68
C ASP A 33 0.01 -10.99 8.37
N ILE A 34 -0.03 -9.75 7.90
CA ILE A 34 -0.71 -9.40 6.64
C ILE A 34 0.25 -9.25 5.45
N LEU A 35 1.52 -9.60 5.63
CA LEU A 35 2.54 -9.59 4.60
C LEU A 35 3.17 -10.98 4.42
N PRO A 36 2.39 -12.00 4.02
CA PRO A 36 2.95 -13.33 3.77
C PRO A 36 3.89 -13.34 2.56
N ARG A 37 4.78 -14.34 2.54
CA ARG A 37 5.81 -14.50 1.49
C ARG A 37 5.24 -14.52 0.07
N LEU A 38 3.99 -14.97 -0.10
CA LEU A 38 3.34 -15.08 -1.40
C LEU A 38 3.37 -13.75 -2.21
N TRP A 39 3.37 -12.60 -1.54
CA TRP A 39 3.46 -11.30 -2.21
C TRP A 39 4.76 -11.13 -3.00
N PHE A 40 5.84 -11.67 -2.47
CA PHE A 40 7.17 -11.63 -3.08
C PHE A 40 7.40 -12.76 -4.08
N GLN A 41 6.59 -13.82 -4.01
CA GLN A 41 6.65 -14.97 -4.93
C GLN A 41 5.81 -14.74 -6.18
N HIS A 42 4.59 -14.21 -6.02
CA HIS A 42 3.57 -14.21 -7.08
C HIS A 42 3.20 -12.83 -7.60
N PHE A 43 3.53 -11.76 -6.86
CA PHE A 43 3.15 -10.39 -7.22
C PHE A 43 4.36 -9.46 -7.39
N ALA A 44 5.55 -10.00 -7.58
CA ALA A 44 6.77 -9.21 -7.75
C ALA A 44 6.70 -8.27 -8.97
N GLY A 45 6.04 -8.68 -10.04
CA GLY A 45 5.90 -7.88 -11.27
C GLY A 45 5.05 -6.63 -11.13
N THR A 46 4.25 -6.52 -10.07
CA THR A 46 3.40 -5.36 -9.74
C THR A 46 3.74 -4.77 -8.38
N SER A 47 4.90 -5.10 -7.85
CA SER A 47 5.37 -4.66 -6.54
C SER A 47 6.73 -3.99 -6.64
N TRP A 48 7.11 -3.23 -5.63
CA TRP A 48 8.34 -2.45 -5.62
C TRP A 48 9.05 -2.50 -4.28
N VAL A 49 10.38 -2.49 -4.32
CA VAL A 49 11.25 -2.24 -3.17
C VAL A 49 12.11 -1.01 -3.47
N ALA A 50 12.20 -0.13 -2.49
CA ALA A 50 13.16 0.96 -2.48
C ALA A 50 14.29 0.60 -1.51
N GLU A 51 15.52 0.76 -1.94
CA GLU A 51 16.70 0.54 -1.11
C GLU A 51 17.60 1.77 -1.09
N ASP A 52 18.34 1.92 0.00
CA ASP A 52 19.32 2.98 0.16
C ASP A 52 20.61 2.68 -0.61
N ALA A 53 21.58 3.58 -0.50
CA ALA A 53 22.89 3.43 -1.17
C ALA A 53 23.68 2.19 -0.71
N ALA A 54 23.38 1.65 0.48
CA ALA A 54 23.98 0.42 0.98
C ALA A 54 23.23 -0.85 0.55
N GLY A 55 22.15 -0.71 -0.22
CA GLY A 55 21.31 -1.83 -0.66
C GLY A 55 20.33 -2.34 0.40
N LYS A 56 20.13 -1.57 1.48
CA LYS A 56 19.15 -1.93 2.52
C LYS A 56 17.75 -1.50 2.10
N PRO A 57 16.74 -2.39 2.19
CA PRO A 57 15.35 -1.99 1.96
C PRO A 57 14.90 -0.92 2.96
N VAL A 58 14.39 0.19 2.43
CA VAL A 58 13.87 1.33 3.20
C VAL A 58 12.41 1.64 2.90
N GLY A 59 11.85 0.97 1.92
CA GLY A 59 10.44 1.07 1.58
C GLY A 59 10.01 -0.04 0.65
N PHE A 60 8.72 -0.31 0.62
CA PHE A 60 8.13 -1.30 -0.28
C PHE A 60 6.66 -0.98 -0.57
N LEU A 61 6.18 -1.50 -1.67
CA LEU A 61 4.77 -1.54 -2.02
C LEU A 61 4.46 -2.90 -2.62
N VAL A 62 3.44 -3.57 -2.13
CA VAL A 62 2.91 -4.81 -2.72
C VAL A 62 1.49 -4.59 -3.21
N GLY A 63 1.24 -4.99 -4.45
CA GLY A 63 -0.04 -4.82 -5.11
C GLY A 63 -0.19 -5.72 -6.32
N PHE A 64 -1.35 -5.69 -6.94
CA PHE A 64 -1.66 -6.53 -8.10
C PHE A 64 -2.70 -5.87 -9.01
N ILE A 65 -2.80 -6.40 -10.23
CA ILE A 65 -3.94 -6.13 -11.11
C ILE A 65 -4.98 -7.21 -10.84
N SER A 66 -6.22 -6.83 -10.57
CA SER A 66 -7.26 -7.79 -10.24
C SER A 66 -7.49 -8.76 -11.40
N PRO A 67 -7.37 -10.08 -11.20
CA PRO A 67 -7.67 -11.04 -12.25
C PRO A 67 -9.15 -11.10 -12.60
N ASP A 68 -10.04 -10.77 -11.66
CA ASP A 68 -11.49 -10.78 -11.88
C ASP A 68 -12.02 -9.45 -12.41
N ARG A 69 -11.27 -8.37 -12.16
CA ARG A 69 -11.61 -7.01 -12.58
C ARG A 69 -10.38 -6.34 -13.20
N PRO A 70 -10.03 -6.67 -14.45
CA PRO A 70 -8.76 -6.22 -15.05
C PRO A 70 -8.65 -4.71 -15.22
N GLU A 71 -9.76 -3.97 -15.12
CA GLU A 71 -9.77 -2.52 -15.08
C GLU A 71 -9.33 -1.95 -13.71
N GLU A 72 -9.13 -2.80 -12.71
CA GLU A 72 -8.86 -2.42 -11.33
C GLU A 72 -7.52 -2.97 -10.85
N ALA A 73 -6.66 -2.09 -10.37
CA ALA A 73 -5.43 -2.45 -9.66
C ALA A 73 -5.63 -2.24 -8.16
N TYR A 74 -4.98 -3.04 -7.35
CA TYR A 74 -5.14 -3.03 -5.90
C TYR A 74 -3.79 -2.91 -5.20
N ILE A 75 -3.68 -1.95 -4.28
CA ILE A 75 -2.54 -1.84 -3.38
C ILE A 75 -2.89 -2.51 -2.06
N HIS A 76 -2.14 -3.57 -1.72
CA HIS A 76 -2.35 -4.30 -0.49
C HIS A 76 -1.66 -3.63 0.69
N MET A 77 -0.40 -3.25 0.52
CA MET A 77 0.39 -2.68 1.61
C MET A 77 1.52 -1.82 1.06
N VAL A 78 1.80 -0.73 1.76
CA VAL A 78 2.98 0.11 1.56
C VAL A 78 3.63 0.33 2.91
N GLY A 79 4.95 0.32 2.96
CA GLY A 79 5.71 0.65 4.16
C GLY A 79 6.92 1.48 3.81
N THR A 80 7.25 2.42 4.68
CA THR A 80 8.47 3.24 4.58
C THR A 80 9.15 3.29 5.93
N SER A 81 10.48 3.18 5.94
CA SER A 81 11.22 3.29 7.18
C SER A 81 11.00 4.68 7.81
N PRO A 82 11.01 4.78 9.16
CA PRO A 82 10.79 6.05 9.84
C PRO A 82 11.73 7.18 9.40
N ASN A 83 12.97 6.83 9.06
CA ASN A 83 13.98 7.80 8.64
C ASN A 83 13.72 8.36 7.23
N HIS A 84 12.85 7.73 6.46
CA HIS A 84 12.52 8.12 5.08
C HIS A 84 11.08 8.65 4.96
N ARG A 85 10.41 8.85 6.07
CA ARG A 85 9.08 9.48 6.08
C ARG A 85 9.19 10.94 5.69
N ARG A 86 8.14 11.47 5.05
CA ARG A 86 8.09 12.85 4.54
C ARG A 86 9.17 13.20 3.50
N SER A 87 9.86 12.20 2.96
CA SER A 87 10.86 12.35 1.89
C SER A 87 10.24 12.21 0.48
N GLY A 88 8.95 11.92 0.38
CA GLY A 88 8.28 11.60 -0.87
C GLY A 88 8.40 10.14 -1.31
N LEU A 89 9.01 9.28 -0.49
CA LEU A 89 9.21 7.86 -0.83
C LEU A 89 7.87 7.13 -1.05
N GLY A 90 6.89 7.32 -0.16
CA GLY A 90 5.57 6.72 -0.33
C GLY A 90 4.91 7.13 -1.65
N ARG A 91 4.96 8.41 -1.99
CA ARG A 91 4.46 8.93 -3.27
C ARG A 91 5.18 8.28 -4.44
N ALA A 92 6.50 8.19 -4.40
CA ALA A 92 7.30 7.60 -5.47
C ALA A 92 6.96 6.12 -5.72
N LEU A 93 6.67 5.37 -4.65
CA LEU A 93 6.22 3.97 -4.74
C LEU A 93 4.83 3.88 -5.39
N TYR A 94 3.89 4.75 -4.98
CA TYR A 94 2.55 4.80 -5.56
C TYR A 94 2.56 5.17 -7.04
N GLU A 95 3.35 6.16 -7.42
CA GLU A 95 3.46 6.60 -8.83
C GLU A 95 3.99 5.49 -9.74
N ARG A 96 4.98 4.72 -9.26
CA ARG A 96 5.48 3.53 -9.99
C ARG A 96 4.39 2.47 -10.15
N PHE A 97 3.62 2.24 -9.11
CA PHE A 97 2.50 1.32 -9.19
C PHE A 97 1.43 1.79 -10.18
N TYR A 98 1.13 3.09 -10.23
CA TYR A 98 0.20 3.64 -11.20
C TYR A 98 0.68 3.43 -12.64
N GLU A 99 1.97 3.58 -12.90
CA GLU A 99 2.55 3.31 -14.21
C GLU A 99 2.41 1.83 -14.59
N ASP A 100 2.68 0.91 -13.67
CA ASP A 100 2.44 -0.52 -13.87
C ASP A 100 0.97 -0.80 -14.16
N ALA A 101 0.07 -0.22 -13.38
CA ALA A 101 -1.37 -0.40 -13.54
C ALA A 101 -1.84 0.09 -14.92
N ARG A 102 -1.41 1.26 -15.34
CA ARG A 102 -1.70 1.79 -16.70
C ARG A 102 -1.15 0.87 -17.78
N GLY A 103 0.07 0.40 -17.62
CA GLY A 103 0.72 -0.51 -18.56
C GLY A 103 -0.03 -1.85 -18.75
N HIS A 104 -0.79 -2.28 -17.73
CA HIS A 104 -1.64 -3.46 -17.78
C HIS A 104 -3.09 -3.16 -18.20
N GLY A 105 -3.42 -1.91 -18.48
CA GLY A 105 -4.75 -1.50 -18.92
C GLY A 105 -5.74 -1.23 -17.77
N ALA A 106 -5.27 -1.17 -16.53
CA ALA A 106 -6.13 -0.77 -15.42
C ALA A 106 -6.56 0.70 -15.55
N GLN A 107 -7.77 1.00 -15.13
CA GLN A 107 -8.37 2.34 -15.22
C GLN A 107 -8.45 3.02 -13.86
N ARG A 108 -8.34 2.25 -12.77
CA ARG A 108 -8.37 2.75 -11.40
C ARG A 108 -7.51 1.92 -10.47
N VAL A 109 -7.14 2.53 -9.37
CA VAL A 109 -6.44 1.87 -8.25
C VAL A 109 -7.33 1.92 -7.03
N THR A 110 -7.43 0.80 -6.32
CA THR A 110 -8.16 0.67 -5.06
C THR A 110 -7.22 0.28 -3.92
N ALA A 111 -7.61 0.65 -2.72
CA ALA A 111 -6.94 0.28 -1.48
C ALA A 111 -7.93 0.34 -0.33
N ILE A 112 -7.65 -0.41 0.73
CA ILE A 112 -8.48 -0.35 1.93
C ILE A 112 -7.63 0.03 3.15
N THR A 113 -8.24 0.66 4.14
CA THR A 113 -7.60 0.94 5.42
C THR A 113 -8.64 0.96 6.54
N TRP A 114 -8.18 0.72 7.76
CA TRP A 114 -9.02 0.93 8.93
C TRP A 114 -9.35 2.43 9.08
N PRO A 115 -10.62 2.81 9.29
CA PRO A 115 -11.02 4.23 9.31
C PRO A 115 -10.39 5.05 10.45
N GLY A 116 -9.94 4.41 11.52
CA GLY A 116 -9.22 5.07 12.61
C GLY A 116 -7.73 5.32 12.32
N ASN A 117 -7.20 4.79 11.23
CA ASN A 117 -5.81 5.04 10.80
C ASN A 117 -5.71 6.39 10.08
N ARG A 118 -5.62 7.47 10.86
CA ARG A 118 -5.63 8.85 10.33
C ARG A 118 -4.45 9.14 9.39
N VAL A 119 -3.30 8.55 9.65
CA VAL A 119 -2.11 8.73 8.80
C VAL A 119 -2.36 8.14 7.42
N SER A 120 -2.86 6.91 7.35
CA SER A 120 -3.20 6.26 6.09
C SER A 120 -4.33 6.99 5.35
N VAL A 121 -5.39 7.38 6.06
CA VAL A 121 -6.51 8.14 5.49
C VAL A 121 -6.03 9.46 4.89
N GLY A 122 -5.22 10.23 5.62
CA GLY A 122 -4.67 11.49 5.15
C GLY A 122 -3.75 11.31 3.94
N PHE A 123 -2.92 10.28 3.95
CA PHE A 123 -2.03 9.96 2.84
C PHE A 123 -2.81 9.62 1.57
N HIS A 124 -3.82 8.74 1.66
CA HIS A 124 -4.63 8.36 0.50
C HIS A 124 -5.38 9.55 -0.08
N ARG A 125 -5.95 10.40 0.77
CA ARG A 125 -6.59 11.64 0.30
C ARG A 125 -5.60 12.57 -0.41
N ALA A 126 -4.41 12.74 0.13
CA ALA A 126 -3.36 13.55 -0.49
C ALA A 126 -2.89 12.97 -1.83
N MET A 127 -2.97 11.64 -2.00
CA MET A 127 -2.68 10.96 -3.26
C MET A 127 -3.86 10.96 -4.26
N GLY A 128 -4.96 11.62 -3.92
CA GLY A 128 -6.13 11.75 -4.80
C GLY A 128 -7.12 10.60 -4.73
N PHE A 129 -7.03 9.73 -3.73
CA PHE A 129 -8.02 8.69 -3.51
C PHE A 129 -9.29 9.28 -2.89
N VAL A 130 -10.43 8.74 -3.28
CA VAL A 130 -11.75 9.11 -2.79
C VAL A 130 -12.36 7.90 -2.07
N PRO A 131 -12.88 8.08 -0.84
CA PRO A 131 -13.56 7.00 -0.14
C PRO A 131 -14.91 6.70 -0.79
N ALA A 132 -15.26 5.42 -0.89
CA ALA A 132 -16.60 5.01 -1.26
C ALA A 132 -17.59 5.52 -0.20
N ASP A 133 -18.67 6.15 -0.67
CA ASP A 133 -19.73 6.69 0.17
C ASP A 133 -21.07 6.38 -0.48
N GLY A 134 -21.89 5.56 0.16
CA GLY A 134 -23.17 5.12 -0.40
C GLY A 134 -23.83 4.03 0.42
N ALA A 135 -24.57 3.16 -0.24
CA ALA A 135 -25.28 2.07 0.43
C ALA A 135 -24.30 1.17 1.21
N GLY A 136 -24.57 0.98 2.49
CA GLY A 136 -23.73 0.18 3.38
C GLY A 136 -22.60 0.93 4.09
N THR A 137 -22.30 2.17 3.71
CA THR A 137 -21.32 2.97 4.44
C THR A 137 -21.94 3.70 5.61
N GLN A 138 -21.12 3.91 6.64
CA GLN A 138 -21.44 4.75 7.80
C GLN A 138 -20.28 5.69 8.06
N ASN A 139 -20.51 6.82 8.73
CA ASN A 139 -19.44 7.69 9.18
C ASN A 139 -18.76 7.05 10.40
N LEU A 140 -17.55 6.56 10.21
CA LEU A 140 -16.72 5.97 11.26
C LEU A 140 -15.43 6.80 11.37
N TYR A 141 -15.15 7.31 12.54
CA TYR A 141 -13.97 8.17 12.79
C TYR A 141 -13.90 9.40 11.86
N GLY A 142 -15.04 9.90 11.39
CA GLY A 142 -15.10 11.09 10.54
C GLY A 142 -14.96 10.84 9.04
N ILE A 143 -15.03 9.57 8.60
CA ILE A 143 -14.92 9.20 7.18
C ILE A 143 -15.95 8.11 6.84
N PRO A 144 -16.54 8.11 5.63
CA PRO A 144 -17.37 7.00 5.17
C PRO A 144 -16.57 5.69 5.15
N ALA A 145 -17.11 4.66 5.75
CA ALA A 145 -16.48 3.33 5.83
C ALA A 145 -17.57 2.24 5.86
N TYR A 146 -17.16 1.04 5.47
CA TYR A 146 -18.02 -0.14 5.58
C TYR A 146 -17.76 -0.82 6.94
N PRO A 147 -18.76 -0.85 7.85
CA PRO A 147 -18.61 -1.64 9.07
C PRO A 147 -18.54 -3.13 8.73
N ASP A 148 -17.75 -3.85 9.49
CA ASP A 148 -17.60 -5.31 9.39
C ASP A 148 -17.20 -5.82 7.97
N TYR A 149 -16.47 -5.02 7.23
CA TYR A 149 -16.08 -5.30 5.84
C TYR A 149 -15.30 -6.63 5.70
N ASP A 150 -14.32 -6.85 6.57
CA ASP A 150 -13.50 -8.06 6.55
C ASP A 150 -13.96 -9.15 7.52
N ALA A 151 -14.80 -8.83 8.45
CA ALA A 151 -15.46 -9.66 9.46
C ALA A 151 -15.95 -8.75 10.58
N GLU A 152 -16.55 -9.30 11.63
CA GLU A 152 -16.97 -8.54 12.80
C GLU A 152 -15.82 -7.70 13.37
N GLY A 153 -16.01 -6.39 13.45
CA GLY A 153 -14.98 -5.42 13.87
C GLY A 153 -13.93 -5.06 12.80
N GLY A 154 -14.01 -5.68 11.63
CA GLY A 154 -13.09 -5.41 10.52
C GLY A 154 -13.59 -4.28 9.60
N ASP A 155 -13.79 -3.09 10.17
CA ASP A 155 -14.25 -1.92 9.41
C ASP A 155 -13.20 -1.45 8.42
N ARG A 156 -13.62 -1.03 7.20
CA ARG A 156 -12.70 -0.52 6.17
C ARG A 156 -13.26 0.68 5.44
N VAL A 157 -12.39 1.66 5.24
CA VAL A 157 -12.55 2.65 4.17
C VAL A 157 -12.11 1.98 2.88
N VAL A 158 -12.95 2.04 1.85
CA VAL A 158 -12.59 1.57 0.51
C VAL A 158 -12.25 2.79 -0.33
N PHE A 159 -10.98 2.95 -0.63
CA PHE A 159 -10.48 4.05 -1.44
C PHE A 159 -10.37 3.67 -2.91
N SER A 160 -10.64 4.63 -3.77
CA SER A 160 -10.48 4.50 -5.21
C SER A 160 -9.87 5.76 -5.81
N ARG A 161 -8.99 5.59 -6.79
CA ARG A 161 -8.43 6.67 -7.59
C ARG A 161 -8.46 6.29 -9.07
N GLU A 162 -9.01 7.17 -9.89
CA GLU A 162 -8.94 7.03 -11.35
C GLU A 162 -7.50 7.28 -11.83
N LEU A 163 -7.08 6.54 -12.83
CA LEU A 163 -5.75 6.63 -13.44
C LEU A 163 -5.72 7.57 -14.63
#